data_f80735ee42cb634dc4a6c5cae2931069
#
_entry.id   f80735ee42cb634dc4a6c5cae2931069
#
_cell.length_a   1.000
_cell.length_b   1.000
_cell.length_c   1.000
_cell.angle_alpha   90.00
_cell.angle_beta   90.00
_cell.angle_gamma   90.00
#
_symmetry.space_group_name_H-M   'P 1'
#
loop_
_entity.id
_entity.type
_entity.pdbx_description
1 polymer ?
#
loop_
_entity_poly.entity_id
_entity_poly.type
_entity_poly.pdbx_seq_one_letter_code
_entity_poly.pdbx_strand_id
1 'polypeptide(L)'
;VATRETMETVAKVALEYDLYVIYDAVYKHLIYNDTDYINIAVLDGMRERTIYVDSFSKTYAMTGWRLGYMAGPRNILSRLPKLQENMPSCLPEFVQYAGIEALKNGDEDIAMMNRQYAERRKLVLERINGIKGLSCTPPNGAFYAFVNIKETGMTSVEFCEKLLEKEGVVTAPGSAFGEQGEGYVRLSYATSMEQINRGMDRIQRFMESIM
;
A
#
# COMPACT_ATOMS: atom_id res chain seq x y z
N VAL A 1 -4.83 -4.31 -6.13
CA VAL A 1 -6.08 -3.54 -6.33
C VAL A 1 -7.23 -4.52 -6.35
N ALA A 2 -8.28 -4.26 -5.56
CA ALA A 2 -9.47 -5.09 -5.56
C ALA A 2 -10.25 -4.91 -6.87
N THR A 3 -10.76 -6.01 -7.41
CA THR A 3 -11.54 -6.01 -8.66
C THR A 3 -12.97 -5.50 -8.41
N ARG A 4 -13.70 -5.15 -9.48
CA ARG A 4 -15.14 -4.84 -9.43
C ARG A 4 -15.93 -5.97 -8.73
N GLU A 5 -15.71 -7.21 -9.14
CA GLU A 5 -16.36 -8.38 -8.56
C GLU A 5 -16.10 -8.52 -7.05
N THR A 6 -14.87 -8.25 -6.61
CA THR A 6 -14.54 -8.23 -5.17
C THR A 6 -15.34 -7.15 -4.44
N MET A 7 -15.45 -5.93 -5.01
CA MET A 7 -16.19 -4.84 -4.40
C MET A 7 -17.70 -5.10 -4.36
N GLU A 8 -18.25 -5.69 -5.41
CA GLU A 8 -19.66 -6.11 -5.46
C GLU A 8 -19.96 -7.22 -4.44
N THR A 9 -19.03 -8.16 -4.25
CA THR A 9 -19.14 -9.20 -3.21
C THR A 9 -19.15 -8.59 -1.81
N VAL A 10 -18.23 -7.66 -1.52
CA VAL A 10 -18.20 -6.94 -0.23
C VAL A 10 -19.48 -6.12 -0.02
N ALA A 11 -19.95 -5.44 -1.06
CA ALA A 11 -21.19 -4.66 -0.99
C ALA A 11 -22.41 -5.56 -0.67
N LYS A 12 -22.51 -6.70 -1.35
CA LYS A 12 -23.58 -7.69 -1.10
C LYS A 12 -23.60 -8.15 0.36
N VAL A 13 -22.45 -8.55 0.90
CA VAL A 13 -22.34 -8.96 2.31
C VAL A 13 -22.67 -7.81 3.26
N ALA A 14 -22.17 -6.61 2.99
CA ALA A 14 -22.45 -5.44 3.81
C ALA A 14 -23.95 -5.07 3.84
N LEU A 15 -24.65 -5.23 2.71
CA LEU A 15 -26.09 -5.00 2.63
C LEU A 15 -26.88 -6.10 3.34
N GLU A 16 -26.51 -7.36 3.14
CA GLU A 16 -27.20 -8.53 3.72
C GLU A 16 -27.14 -8.54 5.26
N TYR A 17 -25.99 -8.16 5.83
CA TYR A 17 -25.76 -8.19 7.27
C TYR A 17 -25.80 -6.81 7.93
N ASP A 18 -26.28 -5.78 7.23
CA ASP A 18 -26.36 -4.38 7.70
C ASP A 18 -25.04 -3.85 8.29
N LEU A 19 -23.93 -4.09 7.59
CA LEU A 19 -22.59 -3.72 8.03
C LEU A 19 -22.18 -2.35 7.51
N TYR A 20 -21.37 -1.63 8.29
CA TYR A 20 -20.57 -0.51 7.79
C TYR A 20 -19.27 -1.01 7.15
N VAL A 21 -18.80 -0.30 6.13
CA VAL A 21 -17.54 -0.58 5.46
C VAL A 21 -16.58 0.58 5.68
N ILE A 22 -15.42 0.31 6.26
CA ILE A 22 -14.29 1.26 6.28
C ILE A 22 -13.45 0.98 5.04
N TYR A 23 -13.43 1.95 4.12
CA TYR A 23 -12.74 1.84 2.85
C TYR A 23 -11.48 2.71 2.86
N ASP A 24 -10.31 2.07 3.04
CA ASP A 24 -9.01 2.74 3.00
C ASP A 24 -8.54 2.89 1.55
N ALA A 25 -8.56 4.13 1.05
CA ALA A 25 -8.24 4.49 -0.32
C ALA A 25 -6.85 5.09 -0.50
N VAL A 26 -5.98 4.98 0.50
CA VAL A 26 -4.67 5.67 0.56
C VAL A 26 -3.77 5.44 -0.67
N TYR A 27 -3.96 4.35 -1.42
CA TYR A 27 -3.21 4.02 -2.64
C TYR A 27 -3.98 4.24 -3.94
N LYS A 28 -5.14 4.90 -3.92
CA LYS A 28 -6.03 5.05 -5.10
C LYS A 28 -5.36 5.66 -6.34
N HIS A 29 -4.35 6.50 -6.16
CA HIS A 29 -3.60 7.12 -7.25
C HIS A 29 -2.32 6.35 -7.64
N LEU A 30 -1.95 5.31 -6.90
CA LEU A 30 -0.81 4.45 -7.19
C LEU A 30 -1.30 3.13 -7.79
N ILE A 31 -1.77 3.18 -9.03
CA ILE A 31 -2.36 2.06 -9.77
C ILE A 31 -1.63 1.91 -11.09
N TYR A 32 -1.39 0.67 -11.50
CA TYR A 32 -0.64 0.32 -12.71
C TYR A 32 -1.51 -0.46 -13.69
N ASN A 33 -1.09 -0.46 -14.97
CA ASN A 33 -1.66 -1.29 -16.05
C ASN A 33 -3.15 -1.04 -16.30
N ASP A 34 -3.60 0.21 -16.25
CA ASP A 34 -5.00 0.61 -16.47
C ASP A 34 -6.01 -0.22 -15.66
N THR A 35 -5.57 -0.69 -14.48
CA THR A 35 -6.42 -1.48 -13.59
C THR A 35 -7.60 -0.61 -13.14
N ASP A 36 -8.82 -1.09 -13.37
CA ASP A 36 -10.05 -0.40 -12.98
C ASP A 36 -10.13 -0.24 -11.45
N TYR A 37 -10.09 1.02 -11.00
CA TYR A 37 -10.26 1.36 -9.59
C TYR A 37 -11.72 1.69 -9.31
N ILE A 38 -12.30 0.98 -8.36
CA ILE A 38 -13.68 1.20 -7.93
C ILE A 38 -13.71 1.63 -6.49
N ASN A 39 -14.32 2.77 -6.23
CA ASN A 39 -14.70 3.16 -4.89
C ASN A 39 -16.01 2.47 -4.52
N ILE A 40 -16.00 1.64 -3.49
CA ILE A 40 -17.19 0.89 -3.06
C ILE A 40 -18.40 1.80 -2.73
N ALA A 41 -18.17 3.04 -2.32
CA ALA A 41 -19.23 4.00 -2.00
C ALA A 41 -20.10 4.40 -3.22
N VAL A 42 -19.68 4.09 -4.46
CA VAL A 42 -20.49 4.37 -5.67
C VAL A 42 -21.41 3.22 -6.04
N LEU A 43 -21.28 2.06 -5.39
CA LEU A 43 -22.20 0.93 -5.57
C LEU A 43 -23.54 1.19 -4.86
N ASP A 44 -24.61 0.62 -5.40
CA ASP A 44 -25.97 0.81 -4.87
C ASP A 44 -26.07 0.44 -3.38
N GLY A 45 -26.66 1.34 -2.57
CA GLY A 45 -26.82 1.18 -1.13
C GLY A 45 -25.55 1.29 -0.29
N MET A 46 -24.39 1.54 -0.91
CA MET A 46 -23.12 1.60 -0.17
C MET A 46 -22.75 2.99 0.32
N ARG A 47 -23.29 4.06 -0.27
CA ARG A 47 -22.96 5.44 0.11
C ARG A 47 -23.30 5.74 1.59
N GLU A 48 -24.42 5.22 2.08
CA GLU A 48 -24.94 5.45 3.43
C GLU A 48 -24.26 4.58 4.49
N ARG A 49 -23.38 3.67 4.08
CA ARG A 49 -22.68 2.75 4.97
C ARG A 49 -21.17 2.69 4.77
N THR A 50 -20.62 3.46 3.83
CA THR A 50 -19.17 3.51 3.62
C THR A 50 -18.54 4.69 4.36
N ILE A 51 -17.53 4.40 5.16
CA ILE A 51 -16.61 5.37 5.75
C ILE A 51 -15.35 5.34 4.88
N TYR A 52 -15.27 6.30 3.97
CA TYR A 52 -14.12 6.48 3.10
C TYR A 52 -12.98 7.16 3.87
N VAL A 53 -11.80 6.55 3.87
CA VAL A 53 -10.60 7.07 4.51
C VAL A 53 -9.52 7.27 3.46
N ASP A 54 -8.90 8.42 3.46
CA ASP A 54 -7.81 8.74 2.55
C ASP A 54 -6.74 9.58 3.22
N SER A 55 -5.56 9.62 2.64
CA SER A 55 -4.41 10.29 3.21
C SER A 55 -3.57 10.99 2.14
N PHE A 56 -3.01 12.14 2.50
CA PHE A 56 -2.01 12.83 1.69
C PHE A 56 -0.64 12.12 1.67
N SER A 57 -0.45 11.20 2.62
CA SER A 57 0.84 10.53 2.86
C SER A 57 1.43 9.86 1.63
N LYS A 58 0.60 9.18 0.81
CA LYS A 58 1.09 8.39 -0.33
C LYS A 58 0.92 9.13 -1.65
N THR A 59 -0.29 9.64 -1.91
CA THR A 59 -0.62 10.36 -3.13
C THR A 59 0.26 11.59 -3.36
N TYR A 60 0.57 12.33 -2.29
CA TYR A 60 1.32 13.59 -2.36
C TYR A 60 2.71 13.51 -1.70
N ALA A 61 3.21 12.32 -1.39
CA ALA A 61 4.47 12.11 -0.67
C ALA A 61 4.57 12.87 0.67
N MET A 62 3.44 13.10 1.34
CA MET A 62 3.32 13.92 2.55
C MET A 62 3.25 13.07 3.84
N THR A 63 4.06 12.02 3.97
CA THR A 63 4.02 11.10 5.12
C THR A 63 4.29 11.81 6.45
N GLY A 64 5.23 12.75 6.48
CA GLY A 64 5.61 13.52 7.67
C GLY A 64 4.60 14.60 8.07
N TRP A 65 3.69 15.00 7.17
CA TRP A 65 2.71 16.05 7.42
C TRP A 65 1.52 15.60 8.27
N ARG A 66 1.33 14.28 8.41
CA ARG A 66 0.27 13.65 9.21
C ARG A 66 -1.15 14.14 8.85
N LEU A 67 -1.43 14.30 7.56
CA LEU A 67 -2.69 14.79 7.03
C LEU A 67 -3.46 13.68 6.32
N GLY A 68 -4.74 13.59 6.63
CA GLY A 68 -5.72 12.70 5.98
C GLY A 68 -7.13 13.23 6.14
N TYR A 69 -8.09 12.58 5.54
CA TYR A 69 -9.49 12.94 5.65
C TYR A 69 -10.41 11.73 5.57
N MET A 70 -11.63 11.92 6.05
CA MET A 70 -12.69 10.93 5.96
C MET A 70 -13.94 11.54 5.33
N ALA A 71 -14.67 10.73 4.60
CA ALA A 71 -15.98 11.06 4.06
C ALA A 71 -16.94 9.90 4.30
N GLY A 72 -18.23 10.18 4.59
CA GLY A 72 -19.21 9.12 4.86
C GLY A 72 -20.48 9.61 5.53
N PRO A 73 -21.27 8.70 6.12
CA PRO A 73 -22.56 9.01 6.71
C PRO A 73 -22.48 10.04 7.85
N ARG A 74 -23.33 11.05 7.79
CA ARG A 74 -23.32 12.17 8.76
C ARG A 74 -23.52 11.72 10.21
N ASN A 75 -24.36 10.71 10.44
CA ASN A 75 -24.63 10.16 11.78
C ASN A 75 -23.38 9.59 12.46
N ILE A 76 -22.39 9.12 11.69
CA ILE A 76 -21.11 8.66 12.18
C ILE A 76 -20.12 9.82 12.25
N LEU A 77 -19.89 10.50 11.11
CA LEU A 77 -18.85 11.52 10.99
C LEU A 77 -19.07 12.70 11.92
N SER A 78 -20.32 13.06 12.26
CA SER A 78 -20.60 14.17 13.20
C SER A 78 -20.08 13.93 14.63
N ARG A 79 -19.73 12.70 14.97
CA ARG A 79 -19.19 12.34 16.30
C ARG A 79 -17.65 12.35 16.32
N LEU A 80 -16.99 12.27 15.16
CA LEU A 80 -15.54 12.17 15.08
C LEU A 80 -14.78 13.44 15.49
N PRO A 81 -15.28 14.67 15.25
CA PRO A 81 -14.59 15.88 15.73
C PRO A 81 -14.34 15.87 17.23
N LYS A 82 -15.27 15.32 18.02
CA LYS A 82 -15.08 15.19 19.48
C LYS A 82 -13.98 14.21 19.85
N LEU A 83 -13.78 13.13 19.09
CA LEU A 83 -12.65 12.21 19.26
C LEU A 83 -11.34 12.88 18.84
N GLN A 84 -11.35 13.56 17.70
CA GLN A 84 -10.21 14.30 17.17
C GLN A 84 -9.70 15.34 18.19
N GLU A 85 -10.59 16.12 18.78
CA GLU A 85 -10.27 17.12 19.78
C GLU A 85 -9.58 16.52 21.01
N ASN A 86 -9.99 15.33 21.44
CA ASN A 86 -9.46 14.67 22.64
C ASN A 86 -8.24 13.74 22.38
N MET A 87 -7.87 13.51 21.12
CA MET A 87 -6.69 12.73 20.75
C MET A 87 -5.53 13.62 20.33
N PRO A 88 -5.45 14.08 19.06
CA PRO A 88 -4.36 14.94 18.60
C PRO A 88 -4.67 16.45 18.76
N SER A 89 -5.82 16.83 19.32
CA SER A 89 -6.36 18.20 19.37
C SER A 89 -6.75 18.72 17.99
N CYS A 90 -5.90 19.49 17.32
CA CYS A 90 -6.14 19.97 15.96
C CYS A 90 -4.91 19.81 15.08
N LEU A 91 -5.14 19.77 13.77
CA LEU A 91 -4.06 19.83 12.80
C LEU A 91 -3.51 21.27 12.73
N PRO A 92 -2.19 21.47 12.69
CA PRO A 92 -1.59 22.78 12.47
C PRO A 92 -2.15 23.45 11.21
N GLU A 93 -2.42 24.74 11.27
CA GLU A 93 -3.06 25.47 10.18
C GLU A 93 -2.25 25.40 8.88
N PHE A 94 -0.94 25.54 8.94
CA PHE A 94 -0.08 25.47 7.77
C PHE A 94 -0.14 24.09 7.06
N VAL A 95 -0.36 23.00 7.81
CA VAL A 95 -0.54 21.65 7.24
C VAL A 95 -1.85 21.59 6.42
N GLN A 96 -2.91 22.24 6.92
CA GLN A 96 -4.18 22.31 6.21
C GLN A 96 -4.06 23.10 4.91
N TYR A 97 -3.36 24.24 4.92
CA TYR A 97 -3.08 25.01 3.70
C TYR A 97 -2.23 24.23 2.70
N ALA A 98 -1.24 23.48 3.16
CA ALA A 98 -0.46 22.59 2.29
C ALA A 98 -1.35 21.50 1.65
N GLY A 99 -2.30 20.95 2.40
CA GLY A 99 -3.29 20.00 1.86
C GLY A 99 -4.21 20.61 0.81
N ILE A 100 -4.66 21.86 1.02
CA ILE A 100 -5.46 22.61 0.03
C ILE A 100 -4.66 22.81 -1.28
N GLU A 101 -3.40 23.19 -1.15
CA GLU A 101 -2.50 23.38 -2.30
C GLU A 101 -2.28 22.07 -3.06
N ALA A 102 -2.00 20.99 -2.35
CA ALA A 102 -1.83 19.66 -2.94
C ALA A 102 -3.08 19.21 -3.72
N LEU A 103 -4.28 19.42 -3.16
CA LEU A 103 -5.54 19.08 -3.83
C LEU A 103 -5.82 19.93 -5.07
N LYS A 104 -5.35 21.18 -5.10
CA LYS A 104 -5.62 22.11 -6.22
C LYS A 104 -4.62 21.96 -7.37
N ASN A 105 -3.37 21.69 -7.05
CA ASN A 105 -2.27 21.84 -8.00
C ASN A 105 -1.34 20.60 -8.07
N GLY A 106 -1.65 19.50 -7.36
CA GLY A 106 -0.76 18.34 -7.26
C GLY A 106 -0.88 17.29 -8.38
N ASP A 107 -1.75 17.46 -9.37
CA ASP A 107 -2.03 16.41 -10.38
C ASP A 107 -0.80 16.06 -11.23
N GLU A 108 0.01 17.05 -11.61
CA GLU A 108 1.23 16.81 -12.39
C GLU A 108 2.28 16.03 -11.58
N ASP A 109 2.43 16.35 -10.28
CA ASP A 109 3.32 15.66 -9.37
C ASP A 109 2.89 14.20 -9.14
N ILE A 110 1.58 13.97 -8.99
CA ILE A 110 1.01 12.61 -8.89
C ILE A 110 1.34 11.82 -10.16
N ALA A 111 1.12 12.39 -11.34
CA ALA A 111 1.40 11.74 -12.61
C ALA A 111 2.90 11.44 -12.77
N MET A 112 3.77 12.37 -12.37
CA MET A 112 5.23 12.17 -12.37
C MET A 112 5.63 11.03 -11.43
N MET A 113 5.14 11.02 -10.19
CA MET A 113 5.43 9.96 -9.23
C MET A 113 4.96 8.59 -9.70
N ASN A 114 3.77 8.51 -10.30
CA ASN A 114 3.24 7.26 -10.85
C ASN A 114 4.14 6.70 -11.94
N ARG A 115 4.64 7.52 -12.85
CA ARG A 115 5.61 7.07 -13.88
C ARG A 115 6.87 6.51 -13.24
N GLN A 116 7.43 7.20 -12.23
CA GLN A 116 8.63 6.71 -11.53
C GLN A 116 8.37 5.39 -10.78
N TYR A 117 7.23 5.25 -10.14
CA TYR A 117 6.89 3.98 -9.47
C TYR A 117 6.64 2.84 -10.46
N ALA A 118 6.08 3.11 -11.63
CA ALA A 118 5.92 2.12 -12.68
C ALA A 118 7.29 1.57 -13.15
N GLU A 119 8.27 2.46 -13.36
CA GLU A 119 9.65 2.05 -13.71
C GLU A 119 10.33 1.25 -12.59
N ARG A 120 10.20 1.69 -11.33
CA ARG A 120 10.74 0.94 -10.18
C ARG A 120 10.09 -0.42 -10.03
N ARG A 121 8.78 -0.51 -10.22
CA ARG A 121 8.03 -1.76 -10.21
C ARG A 121 8.57 -2.73 -11.29
N LYS A 122 8.76 -2.24 -12.51
CA LYS A 122 9.30 -3.04 -13.61
C LYS A 122 10.67 -3.62 -13.24
N LEU A 123 11.59 -2.78 -12.80
CA LEU A 123 12.93 -3.19 -12.37
C LEU A 123 12.86 -4.25 -11.26
N VAL A 124 12.08 -4.01 -10.20
CA VAL A 124 11.96 -4.94 -9.07
C VAL A 124 11.45 -6.30 -9.52
N LEU A 125 10.43 -6.34 -10.39
CA LEU A 125 9.86 -7.59 -10.90
C LEU A 125 10.85 -8.35 -11.77
N GLU A 126 11.55 -7.67 -12.67
CA GLU A 126 12.61 -8.28 -13.51
C GLU A 126 13.71 -8.89 -12.65
N ARG A 127 14.19 -8.15 -11.64
CA ARG A 127 15.24 -8.61 -10.74
C ARG A 127 14.79 -9.79 -9.87
N ILE A 128 13.62 -9.71 -9.22
CA ILE A 128 13.10 -10.79 -8.36
C ILE A 128 12.91 -12.08 -9.17
N ASN A 129 12.24 -12.01 -10.31
CA ASN A 129 11.96 -13.19 -11.12
C ASN A 129 13.20 -13.75 -11.84
N GLY A 130 14.31 -13.01 -11.87
CA GLY A 130 15.62 -13.47 -12.32
C GLY A 130 16.44 -14.17 -11.25
N ILE A 131 16.05 -14.12 -9.98
CA ILE A 131 16.76 -14.77 -8.87
C ILE A 131 16.13 -16.15 -8.62
N LYS A 132 16.94 -17.22 -8.74
CA LYS A 132 16.48 -18.58 -8.49
C LYS A 132 15.90 -18.72 -7.08
N GLY A 133 14.76 -19.38 -6.94
CA GLY A 133 14.07 -19.59 -5.67
C GLY A 133 13.16 -18.43 -5.24
N LEU A 134 13.11 -17.32 -5.98
CA LEU A 134 12.19 -16.20 -5.75
C LEU A 134 11.19 -16.05 -6.88
N SER A 135 9.99 -15.60 -6.56
CA SER A 135 9.00 -15.18 -7.55
C SER A 135 8.09 -14.09 -6.98
N CYS A 136 7.51 -13.28 -7.85
CA CYS A 136 6.56 -12.24 -7.45
C CYS A 136 5.46 -12.10 -8.50
N THR A 137 4.22 -12.20 -8.05
CA THR A 137 3.07 -11.78 -8.86
C THR A 137 3.11 -10.26 -9.03
N PRO A 138 2.96 -9.73 -10.26
CA PRO A 138 3.01 -8.30 -10.50
C PRO A 138 1.96 -7.53 -9.66
N PRO A 139 2.35 -6.61 -8.78
CA PRO A 139 1.39 -5.80 -8.05
C PRO A 139 0.70 -4.80 -8.97
N ASN A 140 -0.62 -4.68 -8.88
CA ASN A 140 -1.41 -3.74 -9.67
C ASN A 140 -1.57 -2.37 -9.01
N GLY A 141 -1.00 -2.17 -7.83
CA GLY A 141 -1.03 -0.90 -7.12
C GLY A 141 -0.03 -0.83 -5.98
N ALA A 142 0.03 0.32 -5.32
CA ALA A 142 0.97 0.65 -4.26
C ALA A 142 2.44 0.58 -4.70
N PHE A 143 3.37 0.51 -3.77
CA PHE A 143 4.82 0.42 -4.03
C PHE A 143 5.47 -0.75 -3.25
N TYR A 144 4.73 -1.86 -3.16
CA TYR A 144 5.19 -3.08 -2.50
C TYR A 144 5.20 -4.25 -3.46
N ALA A 145 6.24 -5.09 -3.36
CA ALA A 145 6.29 -6.42 -3.93
C ALA A 145 6.13 -7.45 -2.81
N PHE A 146 5.27 -8.44 -3.01
CA PHE A 146 5.08 -9.55 -2.09
C PHE A 146 5.75 -10.77 -2.70
N VAL A 147 6.97 -11.04 -2.23
CA VAL A 147 7.92 -11.97 -2.85
C VAL A 147 7.74 -13.35 -2.24
N ASN A 148 7.49 -14.35 -3.07
CA ASN A 148 7.45 -15.74 -2.68
C ASN A 148 8.87 -16.26 -2.43
N ILE A 149 9.10 -16.84 -1.27
CA ILE A 149 10.37 -17.39 -0.79
C ILE A 149 10.28 -18.89 -0.45
N LYS A 150 9.17 -19.56 -0.76
CA LYS A 150 8.86 -20.94 -0.34
C LYS A 150 9.93 -21.95 -0.73
N GLU A 151 10.58 -21.74 -1.88
CA GLU A 151 11.67 -22.62 -2.34
C GLU A 151 12.90 -22.58 -1.45
N THR A 152 13.06 -21.56 -0.60
CA THR A 152 14.18 -21.48 0.37
C THR A 152 14.02 -22.44 1.55
N GLY A 153 12.82 -22.95 1.79
CA GLY A 153 12.47 -23.76 2.96
C GLY A 153 12.50 -22.99 4.29
N MET A 154 12.75 -21.68 4.27
CA MET A 154 12.77 -20.82 5.47
C MET A 154 11.38 -20.29 5.78
N THR A 155 11.12 -20.01 7.06
CA THR A 155 10.00 -19.17 7.46
C THR A 155 10.23 -17.72 7.03
N SER A 156 9.16 -16.94 6.90
CA SER A 156 9.26 -15.54 6.49
C SER A 156 10.09 -14.70 7.48
N VAL A 157 10.04 -15.02 8.77
CA VAL A 157 10.83 -14.36 9.82
C VAL A 157 12.31 -14.70 9.67
N GLU A 158 12.66 -16.00 9.61
CA GLU A 158 14.04 -16.44 9.43
C GLU A 158 14.71 -15.86 8.19
N PHE A 159 13.97 -15.78 7.07
CA PHE A 159 14.46 -15.19 5.85
C PHE A 159 14.81 -13.70 6.06
N CYS A 160 13.88 -12.93 6.66
CA CYS A 160 14.11 -11.52 6.93
C CYS A 160 15.30 -11.27 7.86
N GLU A 161 15.43 -12.04 8.95
CA GLU A 161 16.52 -11.93 9.91
C GLU A 161 17.87 -12.24 9.27
N LYS A 162 17.98 -13.38 8.58
CA LYS A 162 19.23 -13.78 7.91
C LYS A 162 19.62 -12.84 6.79
N LEU A 163 18.66 -12.33 6.02
CA LEU A 163 18.91 -11.34 4.97
C LEU A 163 19.42 -10.02 5.56
N LEU A 164 18.84 -9.58 6.68
CA LEU A 164 19.30 -8.40 7.39
C LEU A 164 20.72 -8.59 7.95
N GLU A 165 20.99 -9.70 8.64
CA GLU A 165 22.28 -9.99 9.26
C GLU A 165 23.41 -10.11 8.24
N LYS A 166 23.18 -10.83 7.13
CA LYS A 166 24.23 -11.11 6.13
C LYS A 166 24.44 -9.97 5.15
N GLU A 167 23.36 -9.33 4.72
CA GLU A 167 23.40 -8.40 3.58
C GLU A 167 22.91 -6.99 3.93
N GLY A 168 22.40 -6.77 5.14
CA GLY A 168 21.90 -5.47 5.56
C GLY A 168 20.68 -4.99 4.75
N VAL A 169 19.82 -5.92 4.29
CA VAL A 169 18.59 -5.62 3.56
C VAL A 169 17.40 -5.86 4.47
N VAL A 170 16.59 -4.81 4.67
CA VAL A 170 15.38 -4.86 5.48
C VAL A 170 14.18 -5.21 4.61
N THR A 171 13.48 -6.28 4.98
CA THR A 171 12.17 -6.66 4.43
C THR A 171 11.19 -6.93 5.56
N ALA A 172 9.90 -6.99 5.28
CA ALA A 172 8.91 -7.35 6.29
C ALA A 172 8.46 -8.80 6.08
N PRO A 173 8.43 -9.63 7.14
CA PRO A 173 7.96 -11.01 7.02
C PRO A 173 6.48 -11.04 6.64
N GLY A 174 6.11 -11.93 5.74
CA GLY A 174 4.73 -12.06 5.26
C GLY A 174 3.76 -12.47 6.35
N SER A 175 4.19 -13.27 7.33
CA SER A 175 3.41 -13.65 8.51
C SER A 175 2.91 -12.46 9.33
N ALA A 176 3.58 -11.30 9.28
CA ALA A 176 3.09 -10.05 9.89
C ALA A 176 1.79 -9.52 9.26
N PHE A 177 1.40 -10.03 8.10
CA PHE A 177 0.18 -9.66 7.36
C PHE A 177 -0.92 -10.74 7.42
N GLY A 178 -0.76 -11.70 8.32
CA GLY A 178 -1.68 -12.82 8.53
C GLY A 178 -1.06 -14.18 8.14
N GLU A 179 -1.68 -15.26 8.56
CA GLU A 179 -1.19 -16.63 8.37
C GLU A 179 -0.94 -17.00 6.91
N GLN A 180 -1.77 -16.49 6.00
CA GLN A 180 -1.62 -16.71 4.56
C GLN A 180 -0.40 -16.01 3.94
N GLY A 181 0.22 -15.09 4.69
CA GLY A 181 1.45 -14.43 4.31
C GLY A 181 2.71 -15.26 4.58
N GLU A 182 2.62 -16.40 5.26
CA GLU A 182 3.80 -17.27 5.49
C GLU A 182 4.34 -17.82 4.15
N GLY A 183 5.67 -17.88 4.05
CA GLY A 183 6.38 -18.21 2.81
C GLY A 183 6.49 -17.03 1.83
N TYR A 184 6.20 -15.81 2.29
CA TYR A 184 6.38 -14.57 1.54
C TYR A 184 7.13 -13.53 2.38
N VAL A 185 7.75 -12.55 1.70
CA VAL A 185 8.29 -11.33 2.32
C VAL A 185 7.83 -10.10 1.55
N ARG A 186 7.52 -9.01 2.27
CA ARG A 186 7.16 -7.74 1.65
C ARG A 186 8.38 -6.85 1.47
N LEU A 187 8.62 -6.43 0.24
CA LEU A 187 9.65 -5.50 -0.15
C LEU A 187 9.00 -4.17 -0.59
N SER A 188 9.54 -3.05 -0.14
CA SER A 188 9.14 -1.72 -0.59
C SER A 188 10.11 -1.21 -1.65
N TYR A 189 9.58 -0.69 -2.77
CA TYR A 189 10.39 -0.01 -3.79
C TYR A 189 10.21 1.52 -3.78
N ALA A 190 9.79 2.08 -2.64
CA ALA A 190 9.69 3.52 -2.43
C ALA A 190 11.07 4.15 -2.13
N THR A 191 12.03 3.92 -3.02
CA THR A 191 13.40 4.43 -2.94
C THR A 191 13.98 4.66 -4.34
N SER A 192 15.21 5.15 -4.48
CA SER A 192 15.83 5.41 -5.79
C SER A 192 16.10 4.11 -6.57
N MET A 193 16.19 4.21 -7.90
CA MET A 193 16.57 3.08 -8.78
C MET A 193 17.93 2.50 -8.41
N GLU A 194 18.88 3.33 -8.01
CA GLU A 194 20.18 2.90 -7.52
C GLU A 194 20.08 2.04 -6.27
N GLN A 195 19.31 2.47 -5.26
CA GLN A 195 19.11 1.71 -4.02
C GLN A 195 18.34 0.41 -4.27
N ILE A 196 17.40 0.39 -5.21
CA ILE A 196 16.72 -0.84 -5.63
C ILE A 196 17.75 -1.82 -6.20
N ASN A 197 18.58 -1.40 -7.15
CA ASN A 197 19.61 -2.27 -7.73
C ASN A 197 20.56 -2.80 -6.66
N ARG A 198 21.09 -1.95 -5.79
CA ARG A 198 21.96 -2.38 -4.68
C ARG A 198 21.28 -3.38 -3.75
N GLY A 199 20.00 -3.16 -3.44
CA GLY A 199 19.19 -4.10 -2.63
C GLY A 199 19.02 -5.45 -3.35
N MET A 200 18.70 -5.44 -4.64
CA MET A 200 18.55 -6.65 -5.43
C MET A 200 19.85 -7.43 -5.59
N ASP A 201 21.01 -6.76 -5.78
CA ASP A 201 22.31 -7.42 -5.82
C ASP A 201 22.62 -8.14 -4.51
N ARG A 202 22.27 -7.53 -3.37
CA ARG A 202 22.45 -8.14 -2.05
C ARG A 202 21.50 -9.32 -1.83
N ILE A 203 20.23 -9.20 -2.22
CA ILE A 203 19.28 -10.31 -2.18
C ILE A 203 19.77 -11.47 -3.05
N GLN A 204 20.28 -11.19 -4.24
CA GLN A 204 20.84 -12.22 -5.11
C GLN A 204 22.00 -12.94 -4.46
N ARG A 205 23.00 -12.23 -3.91
CA ARG A 205 24.13 -12.86 -3.18
C ARG A 205 23.65 -13.70 -2.00
N PHE A 206 22.66 -13.21 -1.24
CA PHE A 206 22.08 -13.98 -0.16
C PHE A 206 21.50 -15.29 -0.67
N MET A 207 20.69 -15.25 -1.73
CA MET A 207 20.09 -16.45 -2.32
C MET A 207 21.16 -17.43 -2.85
N GLU A 208 22.21 -16.95 -3.51
CA GLU A 208 23.34 -17.77 -3.96
C GLU A 208 24.08 -18.44 -2.80
N SER A 209 24.06 -17.84 -1.61
CA SER A 209 24.70 -18.40 -0.41
C SER A 209 23.89 -19.49 0.30
N ILE A 210 22.61 -19.65 -0.03
CA ILE A 210 21.69 -20.56 0.66
C ILE A 210 21.05 -21.63 -0.25
N MET A 211 21.16 -21.47 -1.57
CA MET A 211 20.65 -22.40 -2.58
C MET A 211 21.79 -23.20 -3.24
#